data_21bac79e49abcd170ee7e7692d56e985
#
_entry.id   21bac79e49abcd170ee7e7692d56e985
#
_cell.length_a   1.000
_cell.length_b   1.000
_cell.length_c   1.000
_cell.angle_alpha   90.00
_cell.angle_beta   90.00
_cell.angle_gamma   90.00
#
_symmetry.space_group_name_H-M   'P 1'
#
loop_
_entity.id
_entity.type
_entity.pdbx_description
1 polymer ?
#
loop_
_entity_poly.entity_id
_entity_poly.type
_entity_poly.pdbx_seq_one_letter_code
_entity_poly.pdbx_strand_id
1 'polypeptide(L)'
;KIINGKLVNEGHIEQKDILIIDDRIEKISNSIQTPRNAKVFDAGGKYIIPGLIDDQVHFREPGLTHKATIESESKAAIAGGITSFLEMPNTIPNTTTIKEWELKNIIASKTSYANYGFMFGGTNHNLKEIKSLDEQKVPALKLFLGSSTGNMLIDNEKVLKEIFSSTNLVIAVHCEDENIINKNLDEAKKKYDQNIPVSYHPIIRSEEACFFSSSKAVQLAKETGARLHVFHLSTAKEISLFQNDIPLEQKKITSEVCTHHLWFSDEDYLEKGSKIKWNPAIKSIKDQEALWDGLNKDYIDVLATDHAPHTLDEKLAPYLKSP
;
A
#
# COMPACT_ATOMS: atom_id res chain seq x y z
N LYS A 1 18.45 -6.25 26.54
CA LYS A 1 18.90 -4.85 26.51
C LYS A 1 19.67 -4.58 25.23
N ILE A 2 19.41 -3.47 24.54
CA ILE A 2 20.20 -3.00 23.40
C ILE A 2 21.07 -1.83 23.87
N ILE A 3 22.36 -1.83 23.47
CA ILE A 3 23.35 -0.80 23.83
C ILE A 3 24.08 -0.29 22.59
N ASN A 4 24.75 0.86 22.74
CA ASN A 4 25.63 1.43 21.71
C ASN A 4 24.95 1.69 20.34
N GLY A 5 23.64 1.91 20.32
CA GLY A 5 22.90 2.23 19.10
C GLY A 5 22.60 3.72 18.98
N LYS A 6 22.43 4.17 17.73
CA LYS A 6 21.89 5.50 17.41
C LYS A 6 20.39 5.36 17.17
N LEU A 7 19.59 5.65 18.19
CA LEU A 7 18.13 5.60 18.10
C LEU A 7 17.62 6.75 17.23
N VAL A 8 16.89 6.40 16.17
CA VAL A 8 16.25 7.36 15.25
C VAL A 8 14.75 7.27 15.47
N ASN A 9 14.13 8.33 15.98
CA ASN A 9 12.70 8.41 16.20
C ASN A 9 12.24 9.86 16.29
N GLU A 10 11.06 10.19 15.78
CA GLU A 10 10.43 11.51 15.87
C GLU A 10 11.38 12.66 15.46
N GLY A 11 12.11 12.50 14.36
CA GLY A 11 13.04 13.51 13.85
C GLY A 11 14.34 13.68 14.65
N HIS A 12 14.59 12.85 15.67
CA HIS A 12 15.79 12.90 16.51
C HIS A 12 16.68 11.68 16.31
N ILE A 13 18.00 11.92 16.44
CA ILE A 13 19.01 10.84 16.46
C ILE A 13 19.78 10.98 17.76
N GLU A 14 19.64 9.99 18.64
CA GLU A 14 20.24 9.98 19.96
C GLU A 14 20.92 8.65 20.28
N GLN A 15 22.05 8.69 21.00
CA GLN A 15 22.67 7.49 21.52
C GLN A 15 22.01 7.11 22.85
N LYS A 16 21.21 6.05 22.84
CA LYS A 16 20.44 5.58 24.00
C LYS A 16 20.54 4.06 24.15
N ASP A 17 20.41 3.60 25.40
CA ASP A 17 20.13 2.20 25.69
C ASP A 17 18.63 1.95 25.64
N ILE A 18 18.23 0.76 25.20
CA ILE A 18 16.83 0.30 25.20
C ILE A 18 16.74 -0.97 26.04
N LEU A 19 15.87 -0.97 27.04
CA LEU A 19 15.49 -2.16 27.77
C LEU A 19 14.15 -2.68 27.25
N ILE A 20 14.13 -3.94 26.88
CA ILE A 20 12.92 -4.65 26.45
C ILE A 20 12.64 -5.73 27.49
N ILE A 21 11.40 -5.80 27.97
CA ILE A 21 10.88 -6.85 28.84
C ILE A 21 9.72 -7.50 28.10
N ASP A 22 9.80 -8.80 27.91
CA ASP A 22 8.89 -9.58 27.09
C ASP A 22 8.79 -8.97 25.66
N ASP A 23 7.66 -8.45 25.28
CA ASP A 23 7.37 -7.85 23.96
C ASP A 23 7.27 -6.31 23.98
N ARG A 24 7.66 -5.65 25.10
CA ARG A 24 7.49 -4.21 25.30
C ARG A 24 8.82 -3.50 25.54
N ILE A 25 8.92 -2.28 24.99
CA ILE A 25 9.99 -1.34 25.35
C ILE A 25 9.66 -0.80 26.76
N GLU A 26 10.44 -1.25 27.75
CA GLU A 26 10.27 -0.85 29.15
C GLU A 26 10.91 0.50 29.41
N LYS A 27 12.09 0.75 28.84
CA LYS A 27 12.85 1.97 29.11
C LYS A 27 13.79 2.34 27.96
N ILE A 28 13.85 3.64 27.68
CA ILE A 28 14.87 4.25 26.80
C ILE A 28 15.60 5.30 27.65
N SER A 29 16.93 5.23 27.73
CA SER A 29 17.74 6.15 28.55
C SER A 29 19.19 6.18 28.06
N ASN A 30 19.93 7.24 28.43
CA ASN A 30 21.37 7.37 28.12
C ASN A 30 22.19 6.19 28.64
N SER A 31 21.78 5.63 29.79
CA SER A 31 22.36 4.42 30.36
C SER A 31 21.31 3.69 31.17
N ILE A 32 21.29 2.38 31.04
CA ILE A 32 20.39 1.51 31.76
C ILE A 32 21.23 0.44 32.48
N GLN A 33 21.04 0.29 33.79
CA GLN A 33 21.65 -0.84 34.50
C GLN A 33 21.12 -2.15 33.90
N THR A 34 22.05 -3.04 33.54
CA THR A 34 21.67 -4.32 32.94
C THR A 34 21.07 -5.26 34.01
N PRO A 35 19.79 -5.71 33.85
CA PRO A 35 19.22 -6.70 34.75
C PRO A 35 20.01 -7.98 34.73
N ARG A 36 20.06 -8.72 35.87
CA ARG A 36 20.93 -9.87 36.10
C ARG A 36 20.84 -10.96 35.02
N ASN A 37 19.68 -11.17 34.40
CA ASN A 37 19.44 -12.21 33.41
C ASN A 37 19.16 -11.64 32.01
N ALA A 38 19.39 -10.35 31.77
CA ALA A 38 19.12 -9.76 30.49
C ALA A 38 20.17 -10.18 29.45
N LYS A 39 19.71 -10.58 28.26
CA LYS A 39 20.57 -10.65 27.08
C LYS A 39 20.95 -9.22 26.67
N VAL A 40 22.22 -9.04 26.36
CA VAL A 40 22.72 -7.73 25.84
C VAL A 40 23.03 -7.87 24.37
N PHE A 41 22.45 -6.98 23.58
CA PHE A 41 22.74 -6.83 22.16
C PHE A 41 23.50 -5.50 21.97
N ASP A 42 24.73 -5.58 21.49
CA ASP A 42 25.52 -4.40 21.15
C ASP A 42 25.25 -4.03 19.68
N ALA A 43 24.65 -2.86 19.48
CA ALA A 43 24.35 -2.35 18.15
C ALA A 43 25.58 -1.80 17.41
N GLY A 44 26.74 -1.64 18.10
CA GLY A 44 28.01 -1.27 17.47
C GLY A 44 27.96 0.06 16.70
N GLY A 45 27.23 1.04 17.20
CA GLY A 45 27.05 2.34 16.54
C GLY A 45 26.07 2.37 15.37
N LYS A 46 25.36 1.27 15.09
CA LYS A 46 24.33 1.21 14.04
C LYS A 46 23.11 2.03 14.43
N TYR A 47 22.36 2.44 13.41
CA TYR A 47 21.05 3.05 13.63
C TYR A 47 20.03 2.02 14.09
N ILE A 48 19.22 2.42 15.06
CA ILE A 48 18.07 1.66 15.56
C ILE A 48 16.84 2.48 15.21
N ILE A 49 15.96 1.88 14.43
CA ILE A 49 14.66 2.48 14.05
C ILE A 49 13.54 1.64 14.64
N PRO A 50 12.32 2.19 14.83
CA PRO A 50 11.13 1.38 15.07
C PRO A 50 10.93 0.35 13.97
N GLY A 51 10.33 -0.79 14.30
CA GLY A 51 9.93 -1.74 13.28
C GLY A 51 9.00 -1.08 12.25
N LEU A 52 9.30 -1.23 10.97
CA LEU A 52 8.53 -0.59 9.91
C LEU A 52 7.14 -1.22 9.78
N ILE A 53 6.18 -0.40 9.37
CA ILE A 53 4.82 -0.82 9.03
C ILE A 53 4.62 -0.63 7.54
N ASP A 54 4.23 -1.69 6.83
CA ASP A 54 3.87 -1.65 5.42
C ASP A 54 2.35 -1.75 5.32
N ASP A 55 1.70 -0.69 4.96
CA ASP A 55 0.23 -0.62 4.97
C ASP A 55 -0.41 -1.07 3.65
N GLN A 56 0.41 -1.48 2.66
CA GLN A 56 -0.08 -1.99 1.40
C GLN A 56 0.73 -3.20 0.90
N VAL A 57 0.18 -4.41 1.13
CA VAL A 57 0.76 -5.66 0.62
C VAL A 57 -0.31 -6.61 0.08
N HIS A 58 0.12 -7.53 -0.81
CA HIS A 58 -0.71 -8.57 -1.42
C HIS A 58 -0.06 -9.94 -1.20
N PHE A 59 -0.24 -10.57 -0.05
CA PHE A 59 0.39 -11.84 0.30
C PHE A 59 -0.30 -13.08 -0.32
N ARG A 60 -1.30 -12.85 -1.15
CA ARG A 60 -1.91 -13.84 -2.06
C ARG A 60 -2.70 -14.96 -1.40
N GLU A 61 -2.69 -15.10 -0.09
CA GLU A 61 -3.42 -16.14 0.63
C GLU A 61 -4.69 -15.57 1.29
N PRO A 62 -5.83 -16.28 1.14
CA PRO A 62 -6.04 -17.57 0.49
C PRO A 62 -6.15 -17.53 -1.05
N GLY A 63 -6.06 -18.71 -1.68
CA GLY A 63 -6.48 -18.99 -3.05
C GLY A 63 -5.49 -18.68 -4.16
N LEU A 64 -4.45 -17.85 -3.91
CA LEU A 64 -3.39 -17.52 -4.87
C LEU A 64 -2.01 -18.00 -4.38
N THR A 65 -1.98 -19.05 -3.59
CA THR A 65 -0.78 -19.55 -2.89
C THR A 65 0.32 -20.09 -3.79
N HIS A 66 0.04 -20.30 -5.07
CA HIS A 66 1.07 -20.59 -6.08
C HIS A 66 2.01 -19.39 -6.33
N LYS A 67 1.59 -18.18 -5.96
CA LYS A 67 2.40 -16.96 -6.05
C LYS A 67 3.16 -16.69 -4.75
N ALA A 68 2.46 -16.78 -3.62
CA ALA A 68 3.00 -16.52 -2.29
C ALA A 68 2.01 -16.92 -1.20
N THR A 69 2.48 -17.00 0.05
CA THR A 69 1.66 -17.29 1.23
C THR A 69 1.91 -16.24 2.32
N ILE A 70 1.01 -16.13 3.29
CA ILE A 70 1.22 -15.26 4.47
C ILE A 70 2.51 -15.68 5.20
N GLU A 71 2.81 -16.97 5.27
CA GLU A 71 4.04 -17.46 5.88
C GLU A 71 5.30 -16.98 5.14
N SER A 72 5.38 -17.18 3.82
CA SER A 72 6.55 -16.79 3.03
C SER A 72 6.77 -15.29 3.04
N GLU A 73 5.72 -14.50 2.86
CA GLU A 73 5.83 -13.05 2.72
C GLU A 73 6.02 -12.34 4.06
N SER A 74 5.46 -12.86 5.15
CA SER A 74 5.77 -12.32 6.47
C SER A 74 7.22 -12.57 6.89
N LYS A 75 7.83 -13.70 6.48
CA LYS A 75 9.28 -13.93 6.62
C LYS A 75 10.09 -12.91 5.80
N ALA A 76 9.70 -12.67 4.55
CA ALA A 76 10.35 -11.67 3.69
C ALA A 76 10.22 -10.26 4.28
N ALA A 77 9.05 -9.91 4.80
CA ALA A 77 8.80 -8.64 5.50
C ALA A 77 9.76 -8.43 6.68
N ILE A 78 9.84 -9.41 7.59
CA ILE A 78 10.77 -9.37 8.75
C ILE A 78 12.22 -9.26 8.28
N ALA A 79 12.63 -9.99 7.26
CA ALA A 79 13.97 -9.90 6.69
C ALA A 79 14.29 -8.51 6.13
N GLY A 80 13.29 -7.78 5.63
CA GLY A 80 13.37 -6.39 5.18
C GLY A 80 13.22 -5.34 6.29
N GLY A 81 12.95 -5.75 7.54
CA GLY A 81 12.72 -4.82 8.66
C GLY A 81 11.26 -4.39 8.85
N ILE A 82 10.33 -4.94 8.07
CA ILE A 82 8.89 -4.74 8.22
C ILE A 82 8.39 -5.65 9.34
N THR A 83 7.90 -5.08 10.43
CA THR A 83 7.41 -5.83 11.59
C THR A 83 5.90 -5.92 11.68
N SER A 84 5.20 -5.13 10.87
CA SER A 84 3.74 -5.11 10.77
C SER A 84 3.32 -4.85 9.33
N PHE A 85 2.23 -5.46 8.87
CA PHE A 85 1.70 -5.23 7.54
C PHE A 85 0.18 -5.16 7.50
N LEU A 86 -0.37 -4.44 6.52
CA LEU A 86 -1.78 -4.43 6.19
C LEU A 86 -1.99 -5.05 4.80
N GLU A 87 -2.73 -6.16 4.75
CA GLU A 87 -2.90 -6.97 3.55
C GLU A 87 -4.23 -6.68 2.86
N MET A 88 -4.18 -6.63 1.52
CA MET A 88 -5.28 -6.26 0.65
C MET A 88 -6.33 -7.37 0.50
N PRO A 89 -7.61 -6.99 0.20
CA PRO A 89 -8.73 -7.94 0.19
C PRO A 89 -8.87 -8.77 -1.10
N ASN A 90 -8.08 -8.53 -2.13
CA ASN A 90 -8.22 -9.16 -3.46
C ASN A 90 -7.59 -10.56 -3.56
N THR A 91 -7.95 -11.41 -2.63
CA THR A 91 -7.62 -12.84 -2.56
C THR A 91 -8.74 -13.70 -3.18
N ILE A 92 -8.65 -15.04 -3.13
CA ILE A 92 -9.69 -15.94 -3.59
C ILE A 92 -10.08 -16.90 -2.45
N PRO A 93 -11.27 -16.73 -1.85
CA PRO A 93 -12.26 -15.67 -2.11
C PRO A 93 -11.75 -14.27 -1.73
N ASN A 94 -12.42 -13.23 -2.29
CA ASN A 94 -12.15 -11.85 -1.90
C ASN A 94 -12.60 -11.61 -0.46
N THR A 95 -11.88 -10.79 0.30
CA THR A 95 -12.20 -10.44 1.69
C THR A 95 -13.29 -9.35 1.74
N THR A 96 -14.50 -9.70 1.34
CA THR A 96 -15.66 -8.80 1.19
C THR A 96 -16.83 -9.16 2.11
N THR A 97 -16.66 -10.19 2.92
CA THR A 97 -17.57 -10.57 4.01
C THR A 97 -16.79 -10.73 5.31
N ILE A 98 -17.49 -10.62 6.44
CA ILE A 98 -16.89 -10.82 7.79
C ILE A 98 -16.29 -12.23 7.88
N LYS A 99 -16.94 -13.24 7.30
CA LYS A 99 -16.46 -14.62 7.29
C LYS A 99 -15.09 -14.77 6.61
N GLU A 100 -14.91 -14.20 5.43
CA GLU A 100 -13.62 -14.23 4.72
C GLU A 100 -12.54 -13.44 5.47
N TRP A 101 -12.91 -12.32 6.12
CA TRP A 101 -12.00 -11.54 6.94
C TRP A 101 -11.53 -12.33 8.17
N GLU A 102 -12.44 -13.00 8.88
CA GLU A 102 -12.12 -13.88 9.99
C GLU A 102 -11.23 -15.07 9.56
N LEU A 103 -11.53 -15.67 8.40
CA LEU A 103 -10.71 -16.76 7.85
C LEU A 103 -9.25 -16.34 7.64
N LYS A 104 -9.00 -15.15 7.09
CA LYS A 104 -7.62 -14.63 6.92
C LYS A 104 -6.93 -14.43 8.27
N ASN A 105 -7.62 -13.90 9.26
CA ASN A 105 -7.09 -13.77 10.62
C ASN A 105 -6.73 -15.14 11.23
N ILE A 106 -7.55 -16.17 11.02
CA ILE A 106 -7.27 -17.54 11.48
C ILE A 106 -6.02 -18.11 10.78
N ILE A 107 -5.86 -17.89 9.48
CA ILE A 107 -4.66 -18.33 8.75
C ILE A 107 -3.42 -17.63 9.31
N ALA A 108 -3.44 -16.29 9.37
CA ALA A 108 -2.31 -15.50 9.82
C ALA A 108 -1.90 -15.79 11.28
N SER A 109 -2.87 -16.04 12.16
CA SER A 109 -2.57 -16.39 13.57
C SER A 109 -1.74 -17.66 13.72
N LYS A 110 -1.68 -18.51 12.70
CA LYS A 110 -0.91 -19.77 12.70
C LYS A 110 0.38 -19.69 11.90
N THR A 111 0.49 -18.72 10.96
CA THR A 111 1.55 -18.75 9.94
C THR A 111 2.35 -17.46 9.86
N SER A 112 1.82 -16.33 10.34
CA SER A 112 2.51 -15.05 10.21
C SER A 112 3.65 -14.91 11.24
N TYR A 113 4.79 -14.40 10.76
CA TYR A 113 5.95 -14.02 11.58
C TYR A 113 5.96 -12.55 11.97
N ALA A 114 5.15 -11.71 11.29
CA ALA A 114 4.99 -10.31 11.58
C ALA A 114 3.58 -10.03 12.16
N ASN A 115 3.39 -8.87 12.79
CA ASN A 115 2.06 -8.40 13.12
C ASN A 115 1.26 -8.15 11.83
N TYR A 116 -0.04 -8.36 11.86
CA TYR A 116 -0.87 -8.30 10.67
C TYR A 116 -2.21 -7.61 10.91
N GLY A 117 -2.71 -6.99 9.86
CA GLY A 117 -4.08 -6.54 9.73
C GLY A 117 -4.58 -6.82 8.32
N PHE A 118 -5.89 -7.03 8.18
CA PHE A 118 -6.52 -7.29 6.89
C PHE A 118 -7.53 -6.21 6.59
N MET A 119 -7.33 -5.52 5.47
CA MET A 119 -8.31 -4.55 4.99
C MET A 119 -9.56 -5.27 4.49
N PHE A 120 -10.72 -4.66 4.73
CA PHE A 120 -11.99 -5.17 4.24
C PHE A 120 -12.30 -4.58 2.87
N GLY A 121 -12.71 -5.41 1.93
CA GLY A 121 -13.00 -4.99 0.56
C GLY A 121 -14.42 -4.46 0.39
N GLY A 122 -14.56 -3.24 -0.14
CA GLY A 122 -15.85 -2.74 -0.59
C GLY A 122 -16.15 -3.16 -2.02
N THR A 123 -17.45 -3.35 -2.32
CA THR A 123 -17.99 -3.67 -3.64
C THR A 123 -19.31 -2.94 -3.87
N ASN A 124 -19.83 -2.98 -5.10
CA ASN A 124 -21.17 -2.42 -5.40
C ASN A 124 -22.31 -3.10 -4.61
N HIS A 125 -22.06 -4.23 -3.91
CA HIS A 125 -23.12 -5.10 -3.38
C HIS A 125 -23.02 -5.43 -1.89
N ASN A 126 -21.92 -5.01 -1.19
CA ASN A 126 -21.71 -5.40 0.21
C ASN A 126 -21.81 -4.26 1.24
N LEU A 127 -22.54 -3.20 0.93
CA LEU A 127 -22.73 -2.06 1.83
C LEU A 127 -23.28 -2.48 3.20
N LYS A 128 -24.14 -3.52 3.25
CA LYS A 128 -24.67 -4.05 4.52
C LYS A 128 -23.57 -4.65 5.39
N GLU A 129 -22.65 -5.39 4.80
CA GLU A 129 -21.47 -5.94 5.48
C GLU A 129 -20.58 -4.81 6.01
N ILE A 130 -20.31 -3.80 5.16
CA ILE A 130 -19.51 -2.64 5.55
C ILE A 130 -20.08 -1.93 6.79
N LYS A 131 -21.40 -1.73 6.84
CA LYS A 131 -22.08 -1.09 7.97
C LYS A 131 -22.08 -1.92 9.26
N SER A 132 -21.79 -3.21 9.16
CA SER A 132 -21.73 -4.13 10.31
C SER A 132 -20.31 -4.40 10.82
N LEU A 133 -19.29 -3.79 10.21
CA LEU A 133 -17.90 -3.97 10.62
C LEU A 133 -17.65 -3.42 12.03
N ASP A 134 -16.83 -4.15 12.78
CA ASP A 134 -16.24 -3.65 14.01
C ASP A 134 -15.04 -2.75 13.66
N GLU A 135 -15.25 -1.45 13.71
CA GLU A 135 -14.24 -0.43 13.37
C GLU A 135 -12.99 -0.46 14.26
N GLN A 136 -13.01 -1.19 15.39
CA GLN A 136 -11.85 -1.38 16.26
C GLN A 136 -10.95 -2.54 15.80
N LYS A 137 -11.47 -3.45 14.96
CA LYS A 137 -10.75 -4.64 14.49
C LYS A 137 -10.28 -4.53 13.06
N VAL A 138 -11.05 -3.83 12.21
CA VAL A 138 -10.72 -3.66 10.79
C VAL A 138 -9.90 -2.39 10.61
N PRO A 139 -8.66 -2.46 10.08
CA PRO A 139 -7.78 -1.29 9.98
C PRO A 139 -8.27 -0.26 8.98
N ALA A 140 -8.82 -0.70 7.85
CA ALA A 140 -9.32 0.17 6.79
C ALA A 140 -10.30 -0.56 5.86
N LEU A 141 -11.09 0.22 5.13
CA LEU A 141 -11.92 -0.24 4.03
C LEU A 141 -11.17 0.00 2.71
N LYS A 142 -10.87 -1.07 1.96
CA LYS A 142 -10.22 -0.96 0.63
C LYS A 142 -11.23 -0.92 -0.48
N LEU A 143 -11.12 0.11 -1.35
CA LEU A 143 -11.92 0.24 -2.56
C LEU A 143 -11.02 0.27 -3.81
N PHE A 144 -11.49 -0.34 -4.89
CA PHE A 144 -10.89 -0.25 -6.20
C PHE A 144 -11.77 0.64 -7.08
N LEU A 145 -11.29 1.85 -7.38
CA LEU A 145 -11.96 2.82 -8.25
C LEU A 145 -11.45 2.70 -9.71
N GLY A 146 -10.71 1.66 -9.98
CA GLY A 146 -10.16 1.24 -11.27
C GLY A 146 -9.39 -0.07 -11.09
N SER A 147 -9.09 -0.75 -12.19
CA SER A 147 -8.20 -1.92 -12.26
C SER A 147 -8.32 -2.90 -11.09
N SER A 148 -9.42 -3.62 -11.01
CA SER A 148 -9.61 -4.63 -9.97
C SER A 148 -9.48 -6.04 -10.52
N THR A 149 -8.87 -6.93 -9.71
CA THR A 149 -9.01 -8.38 -9.89
C THR A 149 -10.23 -8.86 -9.08
N GLY A 150 -11.07 -9.70 -9.68
CA GLY A 150 -12.10 -10.43 -8.95
C GLY A 150 -13.36 -9.63 -8.58
N ASN A 151 -13.92 -8.85 -9.48
CA ASN A 151 -15.24 -8.20 -9.31
C ASN A 151 -15.34 -7.23 -8.10
N MET A 152 -14.23 -6.57 -7.76
CA MET A 152 -14.17 -5.59 -6.65
C MET A 152 -14.21 -4.13 -7.14
N LEU A 153 -14.35 -3.90 -8.45
CA LEU A 153 -14.48 -2.55 -9.00
C LEU A 153 -15.76 -1.90 -8.48
N ILE A 154 -15.63 -0.67 -7.98
CA ILE A 154 -16.79 0.16 -7.64
C ILE A 154 -16.92 1.23 -8.71
N ASP A 155 -17.91 1.06 -9.56
CA ASP A 155 -18.25 1.96 -10.68
C ASP A 155 -19.61 2.68 -10.48
N ASN A 156 -20.37 2.29 -9.47
CA ASN A 156 -21.65 2.90 -9.11
C ASN A 156 -21.42 4.09 -8.16
N GLU A 157 -21.53 5.31 -8.70
CA GLU A 157 -21.31 6.56 -7.94
C GLU A 157 -22.24 6.71 -6.72
N LYS A 158 -23.49 6.23 -6.80
CA LYS A 158 -24.42 6.28 -5.68
C LYS A 158 -23.95 5.37 -4.52
N VAL A 159 -23.55 4.15 -4.86
CA VAL A 159 -23.00 3.19 -3.86
C VAL A 159 -21.71 3.74 -3.27
N LEU A 160 -20.83 4.31 -4.09
CA LEU A 160 -19.59 4.92 -3.63
C LEU A 160 -19.86 6.04 -2.61
N LYS A 161 -20.80 6.95 -2.92
CA LYS A 161 -21.19 8.02 -1.99
C LYS A 161 -21.82 7.48 -0.70
N GLU A 162 -22.62 6.41 -0.77
CA GLU A 162 -23.17 5.76 0.41
C GLU A 162 -22.08 5.14 1.29
N ILE A 163 -21.07 4.50 0.69
CA ILE A 163 -19.92 3.95 1.43
C ILE A 163 -19.18 5.08 2.15
N PHE A 164 -18.80 6.14 1.44
CA PHE A 164 -18.08 7.29 2.01
C PHE A 164 -18.83 7.97 3.15
N SER A 165 -20.16 7.87 3.17
CA SER A 165 -21.01 8.47 4.21
C SER A 165 -21.37 7.53 5.36
N SER A 166 -20.94 6.26 5.33
CA SER A 166 -21.48 5.20 6.21
C SER A 166 -20.47 4.62 7.21
N THR A 167 -19.21 5.01 7.16
CA THR A 167 -18.17 4.46 8.05
C THR A 167 -17.22 5.56 8.54
N ASN A 168 -16.64 5.37 9.73
CA ASN A 168 -15.52 6.18 10.25
C ASN A 168 -14.15 5.52 9.96
N LEU A 169 -14.11 4.32 9.38
CA LEU A 169 -12.87 3.71 8.94
C LEU A 169 -12.14 4.59 7.92
N VAL A 170 -10.84 4.45 7.84
CA VAL A 170 -10.09 4.98 6.70
C VAL A 170 -10.56 4.26 5.44
N ILE A 171 -10.94 5.01 4.43
CA ILE A 171 -11.27 4.49 3.11
C ILE A 171 -10.01 4.60 2.27
N ALA A 172 -9.38 3.45 2.01
CA ALA A 172 -8.15 3.35 1.24
C ALA A 172 -8.48 2.97 -0.21
N VAL A 173 -8.01 3.77 -1.16
CA VAL A 173 -8.45 3.68 -2.57
C VAL A 173 -7.30 3.45 -3.54
N HIS A 174 -7.50 2.54 -4.51
CA HIS A 174 -6.75 2.50 -5.75
C HIS A 174 -7.47 3.38 -6.77
N CYS A 175 -6.78 4.36 -7.35
CA CYS A 175 -7.36 5.38 -8.20
C CYS A 175 -6.79 5.35 -9.62
N GLU A 176 -7.55 4.78 -10.56
CA GLU A 176 -7.32 4.89 -12.00
C GLU A 176 -8.68 4.90 -12.71
N ASP A 177 -8.87 5.74 -13.72
CA ASP A 177 -10.13 5.80 -14.46
C ASP A 177 -10.15 4.77 -15.59
N GLU A 178 -11.05 3.78 -15.47
CA GLU A 178 -11.20 2.68 -16.43
C GLU A 178 -11.59 3.14 -17.83
N ASN A 179 -12.37 4.20 -17.96
CA ASN A 179 -12.78 4.69 -19.28
C ASN A 179 -11.59 5.26 -20.05
N ILE A 180 -10.73 6.01 -19.35
CA ILE A 180 -9.50 6.54 -19.93
C ILE A 180 -8.54 5.40 -20.29
N ILE A 181 -8.34 4.43 -19.38
CA ILE A 181 -7.47 3.28 -19.62
C ILE A 181 -7.97 2.47 -20.81
N ASN A 182 -9.25 2.13 -20.87
CA ASN A 182 -9.81 1.34 -21.95
C ASN A 182 -9.69 2.05 -23.31
N LYS A 183 -9.96 3.36 -23.36
CA LYS A 183 -9.73 4.18 -24.56
C LYS A 183 -8.27 4.09 -25.02
N ASN A 184 -7.33 4.33 -24.12
CA ASN A 184 -5.90 4.29 -24.43
C ASN A 184 -5.44 2.89 -24.86
N LEU A 185 -5.98 1.85 -24.22
CA LEU A 185 -5.70 0.45 -24.58
C LEU A 185 -6.21 0.11 -25.98
N ASP A 186 -7.40 0.59 -26.35
CA ASP A 186 -7.94 0.38 -27.70
C ASP A 186 -7.12 1.11 -28.76
N GLU A 187 -6.61 2.30 -28.45
CA GLU A 187 -5.68 3.02 -29.34
C GLU A 187 -4.35 2.25 -29.48
N ALA A 188 -3.82 1.72 -28.38
CA ALA A 188 -2.61 0.87 -28.40
C ALA A 188 -2.83 -0.40 -29.23
N LYS A 189 -3.99 -1.07 -29.09
CA LYS A 189 -4.35 -2.24 -29.91
C LYS A 189 -4.45 -1.91 -31.39
N LYS A 190 -5.02 -0.78 -31.77
CA LYS A 190 -5.04 -0.35 -33.19
C LYS A 190 -3.65 -0.19 -33.77
N LYS A 191 -2.67 0.22 -32.96
CA LYS A 191 -1.30 0.47 -33.38
C LYS A 191 -0.42 -0.77 -33.39
N TYR A 192 -0.59 -1.67 -32.43
CA TYR A 192 0.32 -2.78 -32.14
C TYR A 192 -0.35 -4.17 -32.20
N ASP A 193 -1.68 -4.22 -32.40
CA ASP A 193 -2.49 -5.41 -32.29
C ASP A 193 -2.29 -6.11 -30.93
N GLN A 194 -1.91 -7.39 -30.90
CA GLN A 194 -1.64 -8.14 -29.68
C GLN A 194 -0.24 -7.89 -29.10
N ASN A 195 0.65 -7.24 -29.86
CA ASN A 195 2.06 -7.08 -29.56
C ASN A 195 2.38 -5.70 -28.94
N ILE A 196 1.57 -5.25 -28.02
CA ILE A 196 1.78 -3.97 -27.33
C ILE A 196 3.11 -4.04 -26.55
N PRO A 197 4.07 -3.13 -26.81
CA PRO A 197 5.30 -3.08 -26.03
C PRO A 197 5.04 -2.62 -24.61
N VAL A 198 5.76 -3.17 -23.63
CA VAL A 198 5.56 -2.84 -22.21
C VAL A 198 5.81 -1.36 -21.91
N SER A 199 6.68 -0.69 -22.68
CA SER A 199 6.91 0.77 -22.58
C SER A 199 5.67 1.62 -22.89
N TYR A 200 4.62 1.01 -23.43
CA TYR A 200 3.31 1.66 -23.61
C TYR A 200 2.43 1.64 -22.36
N HIS A 201 2.88 0.94 -21.31
CA HIS A 201 2.12 0.82 -20.07
C HIS A 201 1.77 2.17 -19.43
N PRO A 202 2.71 3.14 -19.26
CA PRO A 202 2.40 4.47 -18.74
C PRO A 202 1.55 5.34 -19.69
N ILE A 203 1.48 5.02 -20.97
CA ILE A 203 0.59 5.70 -21.92
C ILE A 203 -0.85 5.18 -21.76
N ILE A 204 -1.01 3.87 -21.60
CA ILE A 204 -2.32 3.24 -21.39
C ILE A 204 -2.86 3.63 -20.01
N ARG A 205 -2.06 3.47 -18.96
CA ARG A 205 -2.37 3.89 -17.58
C ARG A 205 -1.77 5.26 -17.32
N SER A 206 -2.37 6.26 -17.97
CA SER A 206 -1.82 7.61 -18.09
C SER A 206 -1.93 8.42 -16.80
N GLU A 207 -1.21 9.54 -16.76
CA GLU A 207 -1.34 10.56 -15.71
C GLU A 207 -2.79 11.01 -15.54
N GLU A 208 -3.50 11.23 -16.67
CA GLU A 208 -4.90 11.66 -16.63
C GLU A 208 -5.80 10.62 -15.96
N ALA A 209 -5.56 9.32 -16.21
CA ALA A 209 -6.37 8.26 -15.60
C ALA A 209 -6.20 8.25 -14.07
N CYS A 210 -4.99 8.41 -13.57
CA CYS A 210 -4.70 8.51 -12.14
C CYS A 210 -5.31 9.80 -11.54
N PHE A 211 -4.95 10.95 -12.10
CA PHE A 211 -5.37 12.25 -11.57
C PHE A 211 -6.90 12.43 -11.57
N PHE A 212 -7.58 11.98 -12.61
CA PHE A 212 -9.03 12.10 -12.70
C PHE A 212 -9.73 11.29 -11.62
N SER A 213 -9.30 10.04 -11.41
CA SER A 213 -9.85 9.16 -10.37
C SER A 213 -9.53 9.66 -8.96
N SER A 214 -8.27 10.04 -8.70
CA SER A 214 -7.83 10.59 -7.41
C SER A 214 -8.56 11.88 -7.06
N SER A 215 -8.76 12.77 -8.05
CA SER A 215 -9.50 14.03 -7.86
C SER A 215 -10.95 13.78 -7.43
N LYS A 216 -11.63 12.82 -8.07
CA LYS A 216 -13.01 12.43 -7.69
C LYS A 216 -13.07 11.87 -6.28
N ALA A 217 -12.14 11.00 -5.90
CA ALA A 217 -12.10 10.42 -4.55
C ALA A 217 -11.87 11.50 -3.49
N VAL A 218 -10.92 12.42 -3.72
CA VAL A 218 -10.62 13.53 -2.82
C VAL A 218 -11.81 14.48 -2.70
N GLN A 219 -12.47 14.81 -3.81
CA GLN A 219 -13.68 15.63 -3.80
C GLN A 219 -14.79 14.97 -2.98
N LEU A 220 -15.04 13.69 -3.21
CA LEU A 220 -16.06 12.95 -2.48
C LEU A 220 -15.77 12.86 -0.98
N ALA A 221 -14.51 12.68 -0.58
CA ALA A 221 -14.10 12.70 0.82
C ALA A 221 -14.34 14.06 1.46
N LYS A 222 -14.05 15.17 0.76
CA LYS A 222 -14.36 16.54 1.22
C LYS A 222 -15.85 16.76 1.40
N GLU A 223 -16.68 16.29 0.46
CA GLU A 223 -18.15 16.43 0.52
C GLU A 223 -18.77 15.63 1.66
N THR A 224 -18.26 14.44 1.95
CA THR A 224 -18.82 13.53 2.97
C THR A 224 -18.17 13.67 4.34
N GLY A 225 -16.98 14.29 4.40
CA GLY A 225 -16.16 14.35 5.60
C GLY A 225 -15.46 13.04 5.96
N ALA A 226 -15.43 12.06 5.01
CA ALA A 226 -14.79 10.76 5.19
C ALA A 226 -13.28 10.88 5.40
N ARG A 227 -12.71 9.88 6.06
CA ARG A 227 -11.26 9.69 6.14
C ARG A 227 -10.81 8.92 4.89
N LEU A 228 -9.99 9.55 4.07
CA LEU A 228 -9.51 8.99 2.80
C LEU A 228 -8.01 8.76 2.84
N HIS A 229 -7.56 7.64 2.31
CA HIS A 229 -6.16 7.36 1.98
C HIS A 229 -6.04 6.97 0.51
N VAL A 230 -5.27 7.73 -0.27
CA VAL A 230 -5.04 7.42 -1.68
C VAL A 230 -3.72 6.67 -1.81
N PHE A 231 -3.80 5.40 -2.22
CA PHE A 231 -2.66 4.52 -2.39
C PHE A 231 -1.77 4.92 -3.58
N HIS A 232 -0.50 4.56 -3.49
CA HIS A 232 0.50 4.50 -4.57
C HIS A 232 0.39 5.63 -5.60
N LEU A 233 0.47 6.90 -5.16
CA LEU A 233 0.60 8.04 -6.10
C LEU A 233 1.73 7.76 -7.09
N SER A 234 1.49 8.03 -8.35
CA SER A 234 2.44 7.75 -9.41
C SER A 234 2.73 8.94 -10.32
N THR A 235 2.10 10.10 -10.07
CA THR A 235 2.20 11.28 -10.93
C THR A 235 2.46 12.56 -10.14
N ALA A 236 3.21 13.49 -10.72
CA ALA A 236 3.43 14.83 -10.18
C ALA A 236 2.12 15.60 -9.95
N LYS A 237 1.16 15.41 -10.84
CA LYS A 237 -0.12 16.13 -10.84
C LYS A 237 -1.00 15.79 -9.65
N GLU A 238 -0.98 14.53 -9.21
CA GLU A 238 -1.77 14.06 -8.06
C GLU A 238 -1.34 14.73 -6.75
N ILE A 239 -0.06 15.11 -6.60
CA ILE A 239 0.47 15.74 -5.38
C ILE A 239 -0.31 17.01 -5.02
N SER A 240 -0.78 17.77 -6.02
CA SER A 240 -1.57 18.98 -5.83
C SER A 240 -2.92 18.79 -5.13
N LEU A 241 -3.37 17.55 -4.97
CA LEU A 241 -4.63 17.20 -4.29
C LEU A 241 -4.47 17.17 -2.76
N PHE A 242 -3.24 17.10 -2.26
CA PHE A 242 -2.91 16.87 -0.86
C PHE A 242 -2.31 18.12 -0.19
N GLN A 243 -2.35 18.14 1.13
CA GLN A 243 -1.95 19.28 1.95
C GLN A 243 -0.72 18.94 2.78
N ASN A 244 0.11 19.92 3.08
CA ASN A 244 1.26 19.79 3.97
C ASN A 244 1.30 20.89 5.07
N ASP A 245 0.26 21.69 5.17
CA ASP A 245 0.13 22.85 6.08
C ASP A 245 -0.54 22.51 7.42
N ILE A 246 -0.93 21.25 7.60
CA ILE A 246 -1.50 20.73 8.85
C ILE A 246 -0.77 19.47 9.31
N PRO A 247 -0.65 19.21 10.62
CA PRO A 247 -0.04 17.99 11.14
C PRO A 247 -0.76 16.72 10.66
N LEU A 248 -0.03 15.63 10.52
CA LEU A 248 -0.55 14.34 10.01
C LEU A 248 -1.77 13.83 10.81
N GLU A 249 -1.75 13.97 12.13
CA GLU A 249 -2.84 13.55 13.02
C GLU A 249 -4.15 14.33 12.80
N GLN A 250 -4.09 15.47 12.11
CA GLN A 250 -5.25 16.29 11.76
C GLN A 250 -5.72 16.08 10.33
N LYS A 251 -4.91 15.41 9.49
CA LYS A 251 -5.27 15.13 8.10
C LYS A 251 -6.39 14.09 8.03
N LYS A 252 -7.49 14.42 7.38
CA LYS A 252 -8.53 13.45 7.01
C LYS A 252 -8.27 12.78 5.67
N ILE A 253 -7.48 13.42 4.82
CA ILE A 253 -7.12 12.96 3.48
C ILE A 253 -5.60 12.83 3.45
N THR A 254 -5.12 11.60 3.29
CA THR A 254 -3.71 11.22 3.26
C THR A 254 -3.37 10.54 1.95
N SER A 255 -2.10 10.42 1.66
CA SER A 255 -1.60 9.76 0.46
C SER A 255 -0.36 8.94 0.71
N GLU A 256 -0.09 8.04 -0.21
CA GLU A 256 1.01 7.10 -0.16
C GLU A 256 1.80 7.11 -1.46
N VAL A 257 3.07 6.81 -1.38
CA VAL A 257 3.91 6.48 -2.53
C VAL A 257 4.58 5.13 -2.30
N CYS A 258 4.72 4.33 -3.36
CA CYS A 258 5.41 3.06 -3.25
C CYS A 258 6.87 3.17 -3.69
N THR A 259 7.72 2.32 -3.08
CA THR A 259 9.16 2.29 -3.32
C THR A 259 9.53 2.20 -4.80
N HIS A 260 8.79 1.44 -5.60
CA HIS A 260 9.05 1.28 -7.03
C HIS A 260 8.75 2.53 -7.86
N HIS A 261 7.80 3.38 -7.46
CA HIS A 261 7.54 4.67 -8.10
C HIS A 261 8.62 5.71 -7.76
N LEU A 262 9.33 5.55 -6.64
CA LEU A 262 10.48 6.38 -6.25
C LEU A 262 11.80 5.89 -6.88
N TRP A 263 11.86 4.63 -7.32
CA TRP A 263 13.09 4.01 -7.81
C TRP A 263 13.18 3.94 -9.33
N PHE A 264 12.09 3.59 -10.02
CA PHE A 264 12.04 3.42 -11.46
C PHE A 264 11.41 4.62 -12.16
N SER A 265 11.79 4.82 -13.41
CA SER A 265 11.13 5.70 -14.39
C SER A 265 10.66 4.89 -15.60
N ASP A 266 9.93 5.52 -16.52
CA ASP A 266 9.46 4.91 -17.75
C ASP A 266 10.59 4.50 -18.72
N GLU A 267 11.79 5.07 -18.55
CA GLU A 267 12.98 4.67 -19.28
C GLU A 267 13.43 3.24 -18.93
N ASP A 268 13.18 2.79 -17.70
CA ASP A 268 13.55 1.47 -17.22
C ASP A 268 12.76 0.33 -17.87
N TYR A 269 11.62 0.61 -18.51
CA TYR A 269 10.88 -0.40 -19.28
C TYR A 269 11.71 -1.01 -20.41
N LEU A 270 12.69 -0.29 -20.96
CA LEU A 270 13.57 -0.78 -22.02
C LEU A 270 14.45 -1.95 -21.54
N GLU A 271 14.92 -1.89 -20.31
CA GLU A 271 15.81 -2.92 -19.73
C GLU A 271 15.03 -3.96 -18.93
N LYS A 272 14.11 -3.51 -18.07
CA LYS A 272 13.42 -4.37 -17.11
C LYS A 272 12.18 -5.05 -17.68
N GLY A 273 11.60 -4.50 -18.75
CA GLY A 273 10.41 -5.05 -19.39
C GLY A 273 9.22 -5.16 -18.43
N SER A 274 8.46 -6.24 -18.58
CA SER A 274 7.27 -6.50 -17.76
C SER A 274 7.55 -6.78 -16.28
N LYS A 275 8.81 -6.96 -15.89
CA LYS A 275 9.18 -7.10 -14.47
C LYS A 275 8.79 -5.88 -13.64
N ILE A 276 8.80 -4.69 -14.26
CA ILE A 276 8.40 -3.42 -13.62
C ILE A 276 7.01 -2.93 -14.07
N LYS A 277 6.17 -3.82 -14.56
CA LYS A 277 4.78 -3.51 -14.87
C LYS A 277 3.96 -3.54 -13.59
N TRP A 278 3.56 -2.38 -13.08
CA TRP A 278 2.68 -2.17 -11.94
C TRP A 278 1.43 -1.39 -12.33
N ASN A 279 0.43 -1.41 -11.49
CA ASN A 279 -0.79 -0.61 -11.59
C ASN A 279 -0.96 0.20 -10.29
N PRO A 280 -0.77 1.53 -10.33
CA PRO A 280 -0.49 2.39 -11.48
C PRO A 280 0.87 2.14 -12.13
N ALA A 281 0.98 2.49 -13.42
CA ALA A 281 2.24 2.34 -14.16
C ALA A 281 3.35 3.22 -13.57
N ILE A 282 4.60 2.76 -13.71
CA ILE A 282 5.77 3.61 -13.53
C ILE A 282 5.72 4.73 -14.58
N LYS A 283 5.89 5.98 -14.16
CA LYS A 283 5.76 7.17 -14.99
C LYS A 283 7.12 7.79 -15.32
N SER A 284 7.11 9.02 -15.82
CA SER A 284 8.31 9.73 -16.24
C SER A 284 9.27 10.03 -15.07
N ILE A 285 10.52 10.32 -15.41
CA ILE A 285 11.52 10.78 -14.44
C ILE A 285 11.05 12.06 -13.70
N LYS A 286 10.29 12.93 -14.37
CA LYS A 286 9.72 14.13 -13.74
C LYS A 286 8.68 13.79 -12.68
N ASP A 287 7.88 12.76 -12.91
CA ASP A 287 6.94 12.25 -11.92
C ASP A 287 7.69 11.66 -10.72
N GLN A 288 8.72 10.86 -10.97
CA GLN A 288 9.57 10.29 -9.92
C GLN A 288 10.20 11.39 -9.04
N GLU A 289 10.81 12.41 -9.65
CA GLU A 289 11.40 13.54 -8.93
C GLU A 289 10.36 14.31 -8.10
N ALA A 290 9.16 14.51 -8.66
CA ALA A 290 8.08 15.18 -7.96
C ALA A 290 7.54 14.34 -6.79
N LEU A 291 7.47 13.01 -6.91
CA LEU A 291 7.07 12.12 -5.81
C LEU A 291 8.08 12.18 -4.67
N TRP A 292 9.40 12.19 -4.95
CA TRP A 292 10.43 12.41 -3.93
C TRP A 292 10.28 13.77 -3.25
N ASP A 293 10.02 14.83 -4.02
CA ASP A 293 9.79 16.17 -3.49
C ASP A 293 8.53 16.23 -2.62
N GLY A 294 7.45 15.58 -3.07
CA GLY A 294 6.20 15.46 -2.34
C GLY A 294 6.35 14.73 -1.00
N LEU A 295 7.11 13.64 -0.97
CA LEU A 295 7.42 12.89 0.25
C LEU A 295 8.27 13.73 1.23
N ASN A 296 9.32 14.40 0.74
CA ASN A 296 10.21 15.23 1.55
C ASN A 296 9.54 16.50 2.09
N LYS A 297 8.45 16.94 1.49
CA LYS A 297 7.69 18.14 1.88
C LYS A 297 6.37 17.83 2.58
N ASP A 298 6.15 16.59 3.01
CA ASP A 298 4.96 16.15 3.74
C ASP A 298 3.61 16.32 2.99
N TYR A 299 3.66 16.40 1.64
CA TYR A 299 2.46 16.24 0.80
C TYR A 299 2.03 14.79 0.71
N ILE A 300 3.01 13.87 0.73
CA ILE A 300 2.81 12.42 0.76
C ILE A 300 3.14 11.95 2.18
N ASP A 301 2.24 11.21 2.78
CA ASP A 301 2.24 10.89 4.20
C ASP A 301 2.84 9.51 4.53
N VAL A 302 2.81 8.58 3.56
CA VAL A 302 3.19 7.18 3.78
C VAL A 302 4.10 6.70 2.65
N LEU A 303 5.10 5.91 3.02
CA LEU A 303 5.92 5.11 2.12
C LEU A 303 5.57 3.63 2.32
N ALA A 304 5.08 2.98 1.27
CA ALA A 304 4.71 1.57 1.27
C ALA A 304 5.43 0.78 0.16
N THR A 305 5.12 -0.51 0.05
CA THR A 305 5.75 -1.35 -0.98
C THR A 305 4.81 -1.76 -2.11
N ASP A 306 3.52 -1.87 -1.85
CA ASP A 306 2.58 -2.59 -2.72
C ASP A 306 3.15 -3.95 -3.13
N HIS A 307 3.78 -4.64 -2.15
CA HIS A 307 4.39 -5.95 -2.38
C HIS A 307 3.35 -6.93 -2.89
N ALA A 308 3.40 -7.20 -4.18
CA ALA A 308 2.39 -7.95 -4.93
C ALA A 308 3.04 -9.06 -5.76
N PRO A 309 3.49 -10.16 -5.13
CA PRO A 309 4.27 -11.20 -5.79
C PRO A 309 3.50 -11.87 -6.93
N HIS A 310 4.23 -12.12 -8.00
CA HIS A 310 3.82 -12.87 -9.18
C HIS A 310 4.94 -13.84 -9.58
N THR A 311 4.60 -14.96 -10.21
CA THR A 311 5.60 -15.86 -10.74
C THR A 311 6.35 -15.22 -11.92
N LEU A 312 7.58 -15.64 -12.16
CA LEU A 312 8.36 -15.13 -13.28
C LEU A 312 7.67 -15.40 -14.62
N ASP A 313 7.05 -16.56 -14.77
CA ASP A 313 6.31 -16.94 -15.98
C ASP A 313 5.12 -16.01 -16.24
N GLU A 314 4.38 -15.64 -15.18
CA GLU A 314 3.30 -14.66 -15.29
C GLU A 314 3.83 -13.29 -15.73
N LYS A 315 4.97 -12.86 -15.16
CA LYS A 315 5.57 -11.56 -15.52
C LYS A 315 6.14 -11.53 -16.92
N LEU A 316 6.66 -12.64 -17.42
CA LEU A 316 7.22 -12.76 -18.79
C LEU A 316 6.17 -13.03 -19.86
N ALA A 317 4.91 -13.18 -19.51
CA ALA A 317 3.82 -13.32 -20.48
C ALA A 317 3.68 -12.05 -21.36
N PRO A 318 3.07 -12.17 -22.56
CA PRO A 318 2.77 -11.00 -23.40
C PRO A 318 2.02 -9.91 -22.64
N TYR A 319 2.18 -8.63 -23.03
CA TYR A 319 1.66 -7.46 -22.33
C TYR A 319 0.21 -7.60 -21.82
N LEU A 320 -0.69 -8.09 -22.67
CA LEU A 320 -2.11 -8.25 -22.35
C LEU A 320 -2.40 -9.35 -21.30
N LYS A 321 -1.44 -10.25 -21.04
CA LYS A 321 -1.58 -11.38 -20.11
C LYS A 321 -0.69 -11.23 -18.87
N SER A 322 0.40 -10.46 -18.98
CA SER A 322 1.27 -10.17 -17.85
C SER A 322 0.54 -9.32 -16.80
N PRO A 323 0.61 -9.67 -15.51
CA PRO A 323 0.04 -8.87 -14.42
C PRO A 323 0.81 -7.58 -14.21
#